data_d71cb6f4843eccab96d731d5a089a7e5
#
_entry.id   d71cb6f4843eccab96d731d5a089a7e5
#
_cell.length_a   1.000
_cell.length_b   1.000
_cell.length_c   1.000
_cell.angle_alpha   90.00
_cell.angle_beta   90.00
_cell.angle_gamma   90.00
#
_symmetry.space_group_name_H-M   'P 1'
#
loop_
_entity.id
_entity.type
_entity.pdbx_description
1 polymer ?
#
loop_
_entity_poly.entity_id
_entity_poly.type
_entity_poly.pdbx_seq_one_letter_code
_entity_poly.pdbx_strand_id
1 'polypeptide(L)'
;MELKQQFEQVMGSSVNMALATCVNDKPNVRIVTFAYDKNKEGKVYFSTFKGNQKIAEFKQNPNVSCMPLPEAAEADLQIRIFGKVQKSDMSLKELVALIAPKYPDGAGTMEMGGDMMEIYEVCFTEAFVTVGMTEAQSITF
;
A
#
# COMPACT_ATOMS: atom_id res chain seq x y z
N MET A 1 -13.95 4.85 -18.50
CA MET A 1 -13.12 5.36 -17.38
C MET A 1 -11.67 5.26 -17.78
N GLU A 2 -10.94 6.34 -17.62
CA GLU A 2 -9.52 6.35 -17.93
C GLU A 2 -8.73 5.44 -16.98
N LEU A 3 -7.59 4.96 -17.44
CA LEU A 3 -6.76 4.03 -16.68
C LEU A 3 -6.36 4.58 -15.32
N LYS A 4 -5.97 5.86 -15.26
CA LYS A 4 -5.60 6.51 -13.99
C LYS A 4 -6.77 6.59 -13.03
N GLN A 5 -7.98 6.86 -13.54
CA GLN A 5 -9.18 6.87 -12.70
C GLN A 5 -9.51 5.50 -12.14
N GLN A 6 -9.34 4.45 -12.95
CA GLN A 6 -9.50 3.06 -12.48
C GLN A 6 -8.49 2.73 -11.39
N PHE A 7 -7.24 3.13 -11.58
CA PHE A 7 -6.20 2.98 -10.58
C PHE A 7 -6.57 3.68 -9.26
N GLU A 8 -6.95 4.94 -9.34
CA GLU A 8 -7.31 5.72 -8.14
C GLU A 8 -8.51 5.12 -7.41
N GLN A 9 -9.48 4.61 -8.16
CA GLN A 9 -10.67 3.97 -7.59
C GLN A 9 -10.30 2.71 -6.79
N VAL A 10 -9.47 1.86 -7.36
CA VAL A 10 -9.00 0.64 -6.66
C VAL A 10 -8.16 1.01 -5.44
N MET A 11 -7.24 1.94 -5.59
CA MET A 11 -6.37 2.36 -4.48
C MET A 11 -7.17 3.00 -3.34
N GLY A 12 -8.23 3.71 -3.66
CA GLY A 12 -9.08 4.36 -2.65
C GLY A 12 -10.06 3.44 -1.96
N SER A 13 -10.51 2.38 -2.64
CA SER A 13 -11.51 1.46 -2.09
C SER A 13 -10.92 0.20 -1.46
N SER A 14 -9.74 -0.25 -1.91
CA SER A 14 -9.10 -1.44 -1.36
C SER A 14 -8.62 -1.18 0.07
N VAL A 15 -8.94 -2.10 0.97
CA VAL A 15 -8.56 -1.99 2.39
C VAL A 15 -7.15 -2.52 2.61
N ASN A 16 -6.82 -3.63 1.99
CA ASN A 16 -5.57 -4.35 2.20
C ASN A 16 -4.76 -4.46 0.92
N MET A 17 -3.46 -4.62 1.08
CA MET A 17 -2.56 -4.95 -0.02
C MET A 17 -1.63 -6.08 0.40
N ALA A 18 -1.22 -6.88 -0.57
CA ALA A 18 -0.11 -7.79 -0.41
C ALA A 18 1.18 -6.98 -0.52
N LEU A 19 2.08 -7.16 0.42
CA LEU A 19 3.38 -6.48 0.46
C LEU A 19 4.48 -7.52 0.44
N ALA A 20 5.28 -7.53 -0.62
CA ALA A 20 6.36 -8.50 -0.81
C ALA A 20 7.71 -7.86 -0.58
N THR A 21 8.56 -8.57 0.15
CA THR A 21 9.95 -8.19 0.44
C THR A 21 10.87 -9.32 -0.01
N CYS A 22 12.16 -9.03 -0.12
CA CYS A 22 13.15 -10.06 -0.44
C CYS A 22 14.44 -9.77 0.33
N VAL A 23 14.91 -10.74 1.10
CA VAL A 23 16.17 -10.65 1.85
C VAL A 23 16.96 -11.93 1.60
N ASN A 24 18.22 -11.80 1.18
CA ASN A 24 19.10 -12.93 0.87
C ASN A 24 18.45 -13.90 -0.11
N ASP A 25 17.86 -13.38 -1.18
CA ASP A 25 17.16 -14.13 -2.22
C ASP A 25 15.94 -14.93 -1.73
N LYS A 26 15.44 -14.64 -0.53
CA LYS A 26 14.22 -15.26 0.00
C LYS A 26 13.08 -14.25 -0.06
N PRO A 27 12.12 -14.47 -0.95
CA PRO A 27 10.94 -13.62 -1.01
C PRO A 27 10.01 -13.93 0.16
N ASN A 28 9.32 -12.89 0.64
CA ASN A 28 8.31 -13.01 1.67
C ASN A 28 7.13 -12.12 1.30
N VAL A 29 5.93 -12.50 1.72
CA VAL A 29 4.72 -11.74 1.42
C VAL A 29 3.79 -11.74 2.62
N ARG A 30 3.14 -10.61 2.89
CA ARG A 30 2.13 -10.47 3.94
C ARG A 30 1.09 -9.47 3.50
N ILE A 31 -0.05 -9.48 4.20
CA ILE A 31 -1.15 -8.55 3.95
C ILE A 31 -1.05 -7.42 4.97
N VAL A 32 -1.16 -6.18 4.50
CA VAL A 32 -1.20 -4.99 5.36
C VAL A 32 -2.37 -4.10 4.93
N THR A 33 -2.97 -3.41 5.90
CA THR A 33 -3.94 -2.35 5.61
C THR A 33 -3.17 -1.12 5.14
N PHE A 34 -3.65 -0.47 4.09
CA PHE A 34 -2.91 0.64 3.48
C PHE A 34 -3.83 1.82 3.17
N ALA A 35 -3.22 2.96 2.91
CA ALA A 35 -3.89 4.16 2.43
C ALA A 35 -3.19 4.70 1.20
N TYR A 36 -3.98 5.29 0.31
CA TYR A 36 -3.50 6.04 -0.85
C TYR A 36 -4.16 7.41 -0.83
N ASP A 37 -3.35 8.45 -0.96
CA ASP A 37 -3.83 9.82 -1.07
C ASP A 37 -3.60 10.30 -2.51
N LYS A 38 -4.66 10.46 -3.29
CA LYS A 38 -4.57 10.90 -4.68
C LYS A 38 -3.95 12.29 -4.85
N ASN A 39 -3.89 13.07 -3.76
CA ASN A 39 -3.25 14.38 -3.74
C ASN A 39 -1.74 14.29 -3.48
N LYS A 40 -1.23 13.10 -3.16
CA LYS A 40 0.19 12.80 -2.95
C LYS A 40 0.56 11.57 -3.77
N GLU A 41 0.53 11.72 -5.08
CA GLU A 41 0.76 10.62 -6.02
C GLU A 41 2.11 9.96 -5.83
N GLY A 42 2.18 8.67 -6.14
CA GLY A 42 3.43 7.92 -6.10
C GLY A 42 3.81 7.40 -4.72
N LYS A 43 2.86 7.36 -3.78
CA LYS A 43 3.10 6.82 -2.43
C LYS A 43 1.91 6.02 -1.94
N VAL A 44 2.17 4.90 -1.27
CA VAL A 44 1.18 4.21 -0.45
C VAL A 44 1.69 4.12 0.97
N TYR A 45 0.80 4.21 1.94
CA TYR A 45 1.14 4.30 3.36
C TYR A 45 0.56 3.13 4.13
N PHE A 46 1.30 2.66 5.12
CA PHE A 46 0.82 1.63 6.04
C PHE A 46 1.48 1.82 7.41
N SER A 47 0.86 1.26 8.44
CA SER A 47 1.42 1.30 9.78
C SER A 47 1.89 -0.09 10.19
N THR A 48 2.86 -0.12 11.10
CA THR A 48 3.33 -1.35 11.70
C THR A 48 3.79 -1.06 13.12
N PHE A 49 3.78 -2.07 13.97
CA PHE A 49 4.32 -1.94 15.33
C PHE A 49 5.82 -1.79 15.29
N LYS A 50 6.35 -0.95 16.17
CA LYS A 50 7.79 -0.79 16.34
C LYS A 50 8.44 -2.15 16.65
N GLY A 51 9.59 -2.42 16.02
CA GLY A 51 10.30 -3.67 16.19
C GLY A 51 9.74 -4.86 15.43
N ASN A 52 8.74 -4.66 14.57
CA ASN A 52 8.22 -5.73 13.74
C ASN A 52 9.29 -6.24 12.77
N GLN A 53 9.23 -7.54 12.45
CA GLN A 53 10.21 -8.20 11.57
C GLN A 53 10.32 -7.53 10.20
N LYS A 54 9.22 -7.05 9.63
CA LYS A 54 9.25 -6.40 8.30
C LYS A 54 10.12 -5.15 8.28
N ILE A 55 10.23 -4.44 9.42
CA ILE A 55 11.11 -3.25 9.52
C ILE A 55 12.57 -3.65 9.32
N ALA A 56 12.99 -4.76 9.92
CA ALA A 56 14.35 -5.28 9.72
C ALA A 56 14.58 -5.67 8.26
N GLU A 57 13.58 -6.26 7.61
CA GLU A 57 13.66 -6.60 6.18
C GLU A 57 13.82 -5.34 5.33
N PHE A 58 13.08 -4.26 5.61
CA PHE A 58 13.18 -2.99 4.89
C PHE A 58 14.57 -2.38 4.99
N LYS A 59 15.22 -2.50 6.16
CA LYS A 59 16.57 -1.99 6.37
C LYS A 59 17.60 -2.74 5.54
N GLN A 60 17.41 -4.04 5.34
CA GLN A 60 18.31 -4.86 4.55
C GLN A 60 18.09 -4.70 3.07
N ASN A 61 16.83 -4.58 2.63
CA ASN A 61 16.48 -4.36 1.24
C ASN A 61 15.19 -3.53 1.16
N PRO A 62 15.30 -2.24 0.77
CA PRO A 62 14.12 -1.39 0.67
C PRO A 62 13.26 -1.65 -0.56
N ASN A 63 13.73 -2.45 -1.52
CA ASN A 63 12.96 -2.76 -2.71
C ASN A 63 11.80 -3.69 -2.34
N VAL A 64 10.59 -3.27 -2.65
CA VAL A 64 9.37 -4.02 -2.34
C VAL A 64 8.45 -4.02 -3.54
N SER A 65 7.50 -4.93 -3.50
CA SER A 65 6.41 -4.98 -4.46
C SER A 65 5.11 -5.03 -3.68
N CYS A 66 4.09 -4.36 -4.16
CA CYS A 66 2.79 -4.43 -3.52
C CYS A 66 1.66 -4.51 -4.54
N MET A 67 0.56 -5.11 -4.09
CA MET A 67 -0.63 -5.33 -4.90
C MET A 67 -1.85 -5.12 -4.03
N PRO A 68 -2.66 -4.08 -4.27
CA PRO A 68 -3.92 -3.93 -3.56
C PRO A 68 -4.85 -5.10 -3.86
N LEU A 69 -5.64 -5.50 -2.86
CA LEU A 69 -6.66 -6.55 -3.01
C LEU A 69 -7.97 -5.83 -3.31
N PRO A 70 -8.42 -5.82 -4.59
CA PRO A 70 -9.58 -5.03 -4.97
C PRO A 70 -10.87 -5.59 -4.37
N GLU A 71 -11.83 -4.69 -4.15
CA GLU A 71 -13.18 -5.07 -3.76
C GLU A 71 -13.85 -5.84 -4.91
N ALA A 72 -14.93 -6.56 -4.60
CA ALA A 72 -15.60 -7.41 -5.58
C ALA A 72 -16.00 -6.68 -6.87
N ALA A 73 -16.37 -5.39 -6.77
CA ALA A 73 -16.74 -4.58 -7.94
C ALA A 73 -15.59 -4.32 -8.90
N GLU A 74 -14.35 -4.36 -8.42
CA GLU A 74 -13.14 -4.13 -9.22
C GLU A 74 -12.28 -5.40 -9.31
N ALA A 75 -12.85 -6.58 -9.07
CA ALA A 75 -12.10 -7.83 -8.94
C ALA A 75 -11.31 -8.22 -10.20
N ASP A 76 -11.68 -7.70 -11.38
CA ASP A 76 -10.97 -7.95 -12.62
C ASP A 76 -9.80 -6.97 -12.85
N LEU A 77 -9.58 -6.02 -11.95
CA LEU A 77 -8.47 -5.08 -12.02
C LEU A 77 -7.33 -5.56 -11.13
N GLN A 78 -6.16 -5.76 -11.72
CA GLN A 78 -4.95 -6.11 -10.99
C GLN A 78 -3.95 -4.96 -11.10
N ILE A 79 -3.52 -4.46 -9.96
CA ILE A 79 -2.52 -3.39 -9.88
C ILE A 79 -1.26 -3.97 -9.24
N ARG A 80 -0.12 -3.75 -9.88
CA ARG A 80 1.19 -4.11 -9.32
C ARG A 80 2.05 -2.87 -9.23
N ILE A 81 2.68 -2.70 -8.09
CA ILE A 81 3.53 -1.56 -7.80
C ILE A 81 4.89 -2.08 -7.36
N PHE A 82 5.95 -1.55 -7.97
CA PHE A 82 7.33 -1.82 -7.57
C PHE A 82 7.90 -0.51 -7.03
N GLY A 83 8.38 -0.51 -5.81
CA GLY A 83 8.86 0.72 -5.20
C GLY A 83 9.88 0.48 -4.12
N LYS A 84 10.19 1.55 -3.40
CA LYS A 84 11.11 1.52 -2.27
C LYS A 84 10.38 1.98 -1.03
N VAL A 85 10.53 1.22 0.04
CA VAL A 85 9.92 1.53 1.32
C VAL A 85 10.85 2.37 2.17
N GLN A 86 10.27 3.35 2.85
CA GLN A 86 10.98 4.20 3.80
C GLN A 86 10.03 4.61 4.92
N LYS A 87 10.59 5.05 6.04
CA LYS A 87 9.78 5.60 7.11
C LYS A 87 9.12 6.89 6.64
N SER A 88 7.83 7.06 6.91
CA SER A 88 7.05 8.23 6.50
C SER A 88 7.03 9.29 7.59
N ASP A 89 6.92 10.55 7.17
CA ASP A 89 6.67 11.67 8.08
C ASP A 89 5.18 11.84 8.40
N MET A 90 4.33 11.04 7.78
CA MET A 90 2.90 11.07 8.05
C MET A 90 2.62 10.72 9.52
N SER A 91 1.74 11.48 10.17
CA SER A 91 1.31 11.18 11.53
C SER A 91 0.30 10.04 11.55
N LEU A 92 0.18 9.36 12.68
CA LEU A 92 -0.83 8.33 12.87
C LEU A 92 -2.25 8.91 12.66
N LYS A 93 -2.48 10.13 13.12
CA LYS A 93 -3.77 10.81 12.95
C LYS A 93 -4.13 10.98 11.47
N GLU A 94 -3.15 11.37 10.64
CA GLU A 94 -3.36 11.52 9.20
C GLU A 94 -3.67 10.18 8.54
N LEU A 95 -2.94 9.13 8.90
CA LEU A 95 -3.17 7.79 8.35
C LEU A 95 -4.56 7.28 8.75
N VAL A 96 -4.93 7.43 10.01
CA VAL A 96 -6.26 7.04 10.51
C VAL A 96 -7.36 7.75 9.72
N ALA A 97 -7.18 9.04 9.44
CA ALA A 97 -8.16 9.82 8.67
C ALA A 97 -8.30 9.30 7.23
N LEU A 98 -7.22 8.81 6.62
CA LEU A 98 -7.28 8.23 5.27
C LEU A 98 -7.92 6.84 5.25
N ILE A 99 -7.76 6.07 6.30
CA ILE A 99 -8.27 4.69 6.37
C ILE A 99 -9.72 4.62 6.84
N ALA A 100 -10.13 5.52 7.74
CA ALA A 100 -11.46 5.48 8.35
C ALA A 100 -12.62 5.40 7.35
N PRO A 101 -12.62 6.14 6.22
CA PRO A 101 -13.74 6.05 5.27
C PRO A 101 -13.96 4.66 4.68
N LYS A 102 -12.90 3.87 4.52
CA LYS A 102 -12.97 2.54 3.90
C LYS A 102 -12.90 1.39 4.92
N TYR A 103 -12.37 1.65 6.10
CA TYR A 103 -12.21 0.62 7.13
C TYR A 103 -12.22 1.23 8.53
N PRO A 104 -13.41 1.68 9.03
CA PRO A 104 -13.49 2.37 10.31
C PRO A 104 -13.01 1.55 11.51
N ASP A 105 -13.28 0.25 11.54
CA ASP A 105 -12.83 -0.62 12.64
C ASP A 105 -11.30 -0.73 12.67
N GLY A 106 -10.69 -0.86 11.50
CA GLY A 106 -9.22 -0.91 11.38
C GLY A 106 -8.58 0.40 11.77
N ALA A 107 -9.19 1.53 11.38
CA ALA A 107 -8.72 2.86 11.77
C ALA A 107 -8.75 3.02 13.30
N GLY A 108 -9.82 2.58 13.95
CA GLY A 108 -9.93 2.61 15.41
C GLY A 108 -8.87 1.76 16.09
N THR A 109 -8.59 0.59 15.54
CA THR A 109 -7.55 -0.30 16.07
C THR A 109 -6.16 0.33 15.95
N MET A 110 -5.86 0.99 14.82
CA MET A 110 -4.60 1.70 14.63
C MET A 110 -4.44 2.84 15.64
N GLU A 111 -5.51 3.61 15.83
CA GLU A 111 -5.50 4.72 16.78
C GLU A 111 -5.18 4.23 18.19
N MET A 112 -5.72 3.09 18.59
CA MET A 112 -5.42 2.46 19.88
C MET A 112 -3.95 2.07 20.02
N GLY A 113 -3.27 1.78 18.92
CA GLY A 113 -1.84 1.44 18.93
C GLY A 113 -0.94 2.61 19.33
N GLY A 114 -1.38 3.84 19.05
CA GLY A 114 -0.71 5.06 19.50
C GLY A 114 0.78 5.11 19.18
N ASP A 115 1.58 5.44 20.18
CA ASP A 115 3.04 5.59 20.04
C ASP A 115 3.77 4.29 19.71
N MET A 116 3.11 3.15 19.80
CA MET A 116 3.70 1.87 19.42
C MET A 116 3.71 1.65 17.91
N MET A 117 3.02 2.51 17.16
CA MET A 117 2.91 2.41 15.70
C MET A 117 3.94 3.29 15.02
N GLU A 118 4.49 2.80 13.92
CA GLU A 118 5.31 3.58 12.99
C GLU A 118 4.64 3.54 11.62
N ILE A 119 4.74 4.65 10.88
CA ILE A 119 4.17 4.77 9.55
C ILE A 119 5.29 4.63 8.51
N TYR A 120 5.06 3.79 7.52
CA TYR A 120 5.97 3.60 6.40
C TYR A 120 5.27 3.96 5.11
N GLU A 121 6.06 4.31 4.10
CA GLU A 121 5.54 4.61 2.77
C GLU A 121 6.34 3.84 1.73
N VAL A 122 5.65 3.38 0.69
CA VAL A 122 6.29 2.82 -0.50
C VAL A 122 6.23 3.90 -1.56
N CYS A 123 7.40 4.34 -2.02
CA CYS A 123 7.53 5.36 -3.07
C CYS A 123 7.71 4.68 -4.42
N PHE A 124 6.91 5.09 -5.40
CA PHE A 124 6.95 4.52 -6.74
C PHE A 124 6.73 5.60 -7.80
N THR A 125 7.23 5.36 -9.00
CA THR A 125 7.07 6.27 -10.14
C THR A 125 6.21 5.67 -11.24
N GLU A 126 5.92 4.37 -11.15
CA GLU A 126 5.17 3.65 -12.16
C GLU A 126 4.35 2.55 -11.51
N ALA A 127 3.14 2.35 -12.00
CA ALA A 127 2.28 1.24 -11.61
C ALA A 127 1.81 0.50 -12.86
N PHE A 128 1.55 -0.79 -12.74
CA PHE A 128 1.07 -1.63 -13.83
C PHE A 128 -0.36 -2.07 -13.55
N VAL A 129 -1.24 -1.83 -14.50
CA VAL A 129 -2.68 -2.16 -14.37
C VAL A 129 -3.04 -3.18 -15.43
N THR A 130 -3.60 -4.31 -14.99
CA THR A 130 -4.15 -5.33 -15.89
C THR A 130 -5.66 -5.40 -15.70
N VAL A 131 -6.40 -5.31 -16.80
CA VAL A 131 -7.87 -5.42 -16.79
C VAL A 131 -8.24 -6.78 -17.36
N GLY A 132 -8.80 -7.67 -16.54
CA GLY A 132 -9.20 -9.00 -16.96
C GLY A 132 -8.04 -9.80 -17.57
N MET A 133 -8.22 -10.25 -18.79
CA MET A 133 -7.24 -11.06 -19.54
C MET A 133 -6.39 -10.22 -20.51
N THR A 134 -6.40 -8.91 -20.38
CA THR A 134 -5.64 -8.02 -21.26
C THR A 134 -4.19 -7.90 -20.81
N GLU A 135 -3.34 -7.29 -21.65
CA GLU A 135 -1.96 -7.00 -21.28
C GLU A 135 -1.90 -5.87 -20.25
N ALA A 136 -0.88 -5.91 -19.41
CA ALA A 136 -0.64 -4.86 -18.42
C ALA A 136 -0.30 -3.55 -19.11
N GLN A 137 -0.89 -2.47 -18.62
CA GLN A 137 -0.62 -1.09 -19.05
C GLN A 137 0.03 -0.34 -17.90
N SER A 138 0.96 0.56 -18.20
CA SER A 138 1.65 1.33 -17.16
C SER A 138 1.05 2.72 -16.99
N ILE A 139 1.14 3.21 -15.76
CA ILE A 139 0.84 4.59 -15.40
C ILE A 139 2.10 5.17 -14.78
N THR A 140 2.49 6.36 -15.21
CA THR A 140 3.65 7.07 -14.67
C THR A 140 3.18 8.19 -13.73
N PHE A 141 3.88 8.36 -12.63
CA PHE A 141 3.59 9.38 -11.63
C PHE A 141 4.75 10.35 -11.45
#